data_780d93a8c4540363b23b72ad01925d87
#
_entry.id   780d93a8c4540363b23b72ad01925d87
#
_cell.length_a   1.000
_cell.length_b   1.000
_cell.length_c   1.000
_cell.angle_alpha   90.00
_cell.angle_beta   90.00
_cell.angle_gamma   90.00
#
_symmetry.space_group_name_H-M   'P 1'
#
loop_
_entity.id
_entity.type
_entity.pdbx_description
1 polymer ?
#
loop_
_entity_poly.entity_id
_entity_poly.type
_entity_poly.pdbx_seq_one_letter_code
_entity_poly.pdbx_strand_id
1 'polypeptide(L)'
;EGLVMISPNRGARVRQIDEAYVRDIYELASLFEPYLIRWFVGICTDHDIDRLQRVQDQIETLNFSENLQHSNLDQQFHQIMYERHYNRMTVELWWRKRTILTGINRDHMISRRRQREVLDEHRGLIAALRAHDEDRAAALIAQHVRGAGRHITDRIRSERNSPE
;
A
#
# COMPACT_ATOMS: atom_id res chain seq x y z
N GLU A 1 -5.78 5.99 14.75
CA GLU A 1 -6.00 4.76 15.56
C GLU A 1 -4.97 3.70 15.15
N GLY A 2 -4.40 2.98 16.13
CA GLY A 2 -3.33 1.99 15.87
C GLY A 2 -1.91 2.51 16.15
N LEU A 3 -1.71 3.83 16.16
CA LEU A 3 -0.44 4.46 16.52
C LEU A 3 -0.32 4.78 18.01
N VAL A 4 -1.41 4.68 18.77
CA VAL A 4 -1.44 4.94 20.21
C VAL A 4 -1.84 3.67 20.95
N MET A 5 -1.02 3.29 21.91
CA MET A 5 -1.31 2.22 22.88
C MET A 5 -1.81 2.85 24.19
N ILE A 6 -2.95 2.39 24.65
CA ILE A 6 -3.48 2.77 25.96
C ILE A 6 -3.20 1.62 26.92
N SER A 7 -2.48 1.90 28.00
CA SER A 7 -2.21 0.93 29.06
C SER A 7 -2.97 1.34 30.32
N PRO A 8 -3.71 0.44 30.99
CA PRO A 8 -4.35 0.73 32.25
C PRO A 8 -3.34 1.30 33.26
N ASN A 9 -3.68 2.41 33.91
CA ASN A 9 -2.85 3.12 34.90
C ASN A 9 -1.49 3.68 34.41
N ARG A 10 -1.20 3.60 33.09
CA ARG A 10 0.05 4.15 32.48
C ARG A 10 -0.19 5.17 31.39
N GLY A 11 -1.46 5.49 31.12
CA GLY A 11 -1.84 6.48 30.11
C GLY A 11 -1.67 6.00 28.68
N ALA A 12 -1.61 6.95 27.75
CA ALA A 12 -1.44 6.74 26.31
C ALA A 12 0.03 6.88 25.93
N ARG A 13 0.55 5.97 25.11
CA ARG A 13 1.89 6.04 24.53
C ARG A 13 1.81 5.85 23.01
N VAL A 14 2.63 6.59 22.28
CA VAL A 14 2.81 6.35 20.84
C VAL A 14 3.46 4.97 20.67
N ARG A 15 2.88 4.15 19.77
CA ARG A 15 3.44 2.85 19.43
C ARG A 15 4.80 3.05 18.75
N GLN A 16 5.81 2.38 19.23
CA GLN A 16 7.06 2.30 18.51
C GLN A 16 6.86 1.45 17.26
N ILE A 17 7.18 2.02 16.10
CA ILE A 17 7.09 1.33 14.82
C ILE A 17 8.47 0.70 14.58
N ASP A 18 8.54 -0.58 14.86
CA ASP A 18 9.75 -1.39 14.64
C ASP A 18 9.59 -2.31 13.41
N GLU A 19 10.69 -2.98 13.07
CA GLU A 19 10.76 -3.91 11.95
C GLU A 19 9.70 -5.03 12.06
N ALA A 20 9.48 -5.58 13.25
CA ALA A 20 8.50 -6.64 13.48
C ALA A 20 7.08 -6.17 13.20
N TYR A 21 6.74 -4.99 13.70
CA TYR A 21 5.41 -4.40 13.50
C TYR A 21 5.11 -4.10 12.02
N VAL A 22 6.10 -3.56 11.30
CA VAL A 22 5.97 -3.32 9.85
C VAL A 22 5.77 -4.63 9.09
N ARG A 23 6.58 -5.64 9.38
CA ARG A 23 6.46 -6.96 8.79
C ARG A 23 5.06 -7.54 9.00
N ASP A 24 4.57 -7.55 10.24
CA ASP A 24 3.28 -8.14 10.60
C ASP A 24 2.11 -7.44 9.86
N ILE A 25 2.17 -6.10 9.72
CA ILE A 25 1.17 -5.34 8.93
C ILE A 25 1.19 -5.75 7.46
N TYR A 26 2.37 -5.87 6.85
CA TYR A 26 2.47 -6.20 5.42
C TYR A 26 2.17 -7.68 5.15
N GLU A 27 2.50 -8.60 6.05
CA GLU A 27 2.07 -9.99 5.98
C GLU A 27 0.56 -10.08 5.97
N LEU A 28 -0.12 -9.44 6.93
CA LEU A 28 -1.58 -9.39 6.97
C LEU A 28 -2.16 -8.78 5.69
N ALA A 29 -1.61 -7.66 5.21
CA ALA A 29 -2.05 -7.00 4.00
C ALA A 29 -1.90 -7.90 2.76
N SER A 30 -0.82 -8.67 2.67
CA SER A 30 -0.58 -9.61 1.57
C SER A 30 -1.58 -10.77 1.51
N LEU A 31 -2.34 -11.00 2.59
CA LEU A 31 -3.42 -12.00 2.63
C LEU A 31 -4.77 -11.41 2.23
N PHE A 32 -5.12 -10.22 2.72
CA PHE A 32 -6.47 -9.68 2.48
C PHE A 32 -6.58 -8.77 1.23
N GLU A 33 -5.52 -8.12 0.77
CA GLU A 33 -5.61 -7.30 -0.45
C GLU A 33 -5.88 -8.13 -1.73
N PRO A 34 -5.32 -9.35 -1.89
CA PRO A 34 -5.75 -10.26 -2.96
C PRO A 34 -7.24 -10.61 -2.91
N TYR A 35 -7.83 -10.75 -1.72
CA TYR A 35 -9.27 -10.96 -1.57
C TYR A 35 -10.06 -9.73 -2.04
N LEU A 36 -9.62 -8.52 -1.70
CA LEU A 36 -10.28 -7.29 -2.13
C LEU A 36 -10.24 -7.12 -3.66
N ILE A 37 -9.09 -7.34 -4.29
CA ILE A 37 -8.93 -7.13 -5.73
C ILE A 37 -9.67 -8.17 -6.56
N ARG A 38 -9.76 -9.43 -6.10
CA ARG A 38 -10.54 -10.47 -6.79
C ARG A 38 -12.00 -10.04 -6.99
N TRP A 39 -12.62 -9.54 -5.94
CA TRP A 39 -13.97 -8.99 -6.05
C TRP A 39 -14.04 -7.80 -7.01
N PHE A 40 -13.06 -6.90 -6.97
CA PHE A 40 -13.03 -5.72 -7.83
C PHE A 40 -12.92 -6.09 -9.32
N VAL A 41 -12.11 -7.11 -9.67
CA VAL A 41 -12.02 -7.62 -11.05
C VAL A 41 -13.40 -7.97 -11.61
N GLY A 42 -14.27 -8.58 -10.78
CA GLY A 42 -15.62 -8.99 -11.20
C GLY A 42 -16.60 -7.83 -11.42
N ILE A 43 -16.31 -6.62 -10.88
CA ILE A 43 -17.23 -5.47 -10.93
C ILE A 43 -16.64 -4.23 -11.58
N CYS A 44 -15.34 -4.20 -11.87
CA CYS A 44 -14.70 -3.03 -12.44
C CYS A 44 -15.25 -2.73 -13.84
N THR A 45 -15.40 -1.44 -14.10
CA THR A 45 -15.84 -0.92 -15.39
C THR A 45 -14.68 -0.28 -16.13
N ASP A 46 -14.82 -0.03 -17.44
CA ASP A 46 -13.86 0.75 -18.22
C ASP A 46 -13.59 2.12 -17.59
N HIS A 47 -14.62 2.75 -17.01
CA HIS A 47 -14.47 4.01 -16.29
C HIS A 47 -13.56 3.89 -15.06
N ASP A 48 -13.64 2.79 -14.32
CA ASP A 48 -12.75 2.54 -13.18
C ASP A 48 -11.30 2.34 -13.64
N ILE A 49 -11.12 1.60 -14.73
CA ILE A 49 -9.80 1.38 -15.34
C ILE A 49 -9.21 2.70 -15.84
N ASP A 50 -10.01 3.56 -16.46
CA ASP A 50 -9.57 4.89 -16.89
C ASP A 50 -9.20 5.80 -15.70
N ARG A 51 -9.92 5.68 -14.58
CA ARG A 51 -9.55 6.38 -13.33
C ARG A 51 -8.19 5.90 -12.81
N LEU A 52 -7.97 4.58 -12.77
CA LEU A 52 -6.68 4.01 -12.36
C LEU A 52 -5.55 4.47 -13.28
N GLN A 53 -5.77 4.48 -14.60
CA GLN A 53 -4.78 4.94 -15.56
C GLN A 53 -4.42 6.42 -15.34
N ARG A 54 -5.40 7.30 -15.15
CA ARG A 54 -5.13 8.71 -14.87
C ARG A 54 -4.32 8.93 -13.59
N VAL A 55 -4.60 8.18 -12.52
CA VAL A 55 -3.82 8.25 -11.29
C VAL A 55 -2.39 7.74 -11.52
N GLN A 56 -2.23 6.64 -12.27
CA GLN A 56 -0.92 6.11 -12.63
C GLN A 56 -0.10 7.12 -13.47
N ASP A 57 -0.70 7.77 -14.44
CA ASP A 57 -0.05 8.80 -15.27
C ASP A 57 0.43 9.98 -14.40
N GLN A 58 -0.36 10.38 -13.39
CA GLN A 58 0.05 11.40 -12.42
C GLN A 58 1.25 10.94 -11.57
N ILE A 59 1.25 9.69 -11.09
CA ILE A 59 2.38 9.11 -10.34
C ILE A 59 3.66 9.14 -11.19
N GLU A 60 3.56 8.78 -12.47
CA GLU A 60 4.69 8.79 -13.40
C GLU A 60 5.23 10.20 -13.66
N THR A 61 4.33 11.18 -13.76
CA THR A 61 4.69 12.59 -14.01
C THR A 61 5.45 13.20 -12.83
N LEU A 62 5.13 12.84 -11.60
CA LEU A 62 5.81 13.34 -10.40
C LEU A 62 7.28 12.93 -10.29
N ASN A 63 7.70 11.95 -11.07
CA ASN A 63 9.07 11.43 -11.05
C ASN A 63 9.62 11.19 -9.64
N PHE A 64 8.74 10.86 -8.69
CA PHE A 64 9.02 10.59 -7.25
C PHE A 64 9.78 11.71 -6.51
N SER A 65 9.74 12.93 -7.02
CA SER A 65 10.38 14.08 -6.38
C SER A 65 9.66 14.55 -5.11
N GLU A 66 8.37 14.19 -4.97
CA GLU A 66 7.50 14.63 -3.88
C GLU A 66 6.86 13.44 -3.14
N ASN A 67 7.47 13.00 -2.05
CA ASN A 67 7.04 11.82 -1.28
C ASN A 67 5.58 11.87 -0.83
N LEU A 68 5.11 13.03 -0.32
CA LEU A 68 3.75 13.15 0.20
C LEU A 68 2.72 13.04 -0.93
N GLN A 69 2.97 13.71 -2.06
CA GLN A 69 2.07 13.68 -3.20
C GLN A 69 2.04 12.30 -3.84
N HIS A 70 3.20 11.64 -3.96
CA HIS A 70 3.29 10.25 -4.41
C HIS A 70 2.47 9.32 -3.49
N SER A 71 2.63 9.44 -2.17
CA SER A 71 1.88 8.62 -1.20
C SER A 71 0.36 8.83 -1.30
N ASN A 72 -0.08 10.06 -1.55
CA ASN A 72 -1.50 10.36 -1.73
C ASN A 72 -2.06 9.76 -3.03
N LEU A 73 -1.33 9.84 -4.14
CA LEU A 73 -1.75 9.24 -5.42
C LEU A 73 -1.75 7.71 -5.34
N ASP A 74 -0.73 7.12 -4.75
CA ASP A 74 -0.69 5.69 -4.48
C ASP A 74 -1.88 5.23 -3.61
N GLN A 75 -2.24 6.02 -2.59
CA GLN A 75 -3.45 5.77 -1.82
C GLN A 75 -4.72 5.85 -2.67
N GLN A 76 -4.85 6.85 -3.55
CA GLN A 76 -6.01 6.97 -4.44
C GLN A 76 -6.11 5.80 -5.41
N PHE A 77 -4.98 5.32 -5.95
CA PHE A 77 -4.93 4.16 -6.81
C PHE A 77 -5.55 2.93 -6.14
N HIS A 78 -5.09 2.61 -4.95
CA HIS A 78 -5.62 1.48 -4.18
C HIS A 78 -7.07 1.69 -3.72
N GLN A 79 -7.44 2.92 -3.34
CA GLN A 79 -8.80 3.25 -2.91
C GLN A 79 -9.83 2.96 -3.99
N ILE A 80 -9.54 3.30 -5.26
CA ILE A 80 -10.43 3.02 -6.40
C ILE A 80 -10.79 1.53 -6.44
N MET A 81 -9.86 0.63 -6.15
CA MET A 81 -10.06 -0.81 -6.18
C MET A 81 -10.84 -1.34 -4.97
N TYR A 82 -10.76 -0.69 -3.80
CA TYR A 82 -11.22 -1.31 -2.55
C TYR A 82 -12.42 -0.63 -1.89
N GLU A 83 -12.65 0.68 -2.12
CA GLU A 83 -13.66 1.46 -1.39
C GLU A 83 -15.10 0.93 -1.53
N ARG A 84 -15.42 0.27 -2.64
CA ARG A 84 -16.76 -0.26 -2.93
C ARG A 84 -16.93 -1.73 -2.51
N HIS A 85 -15.93 -2.36 -1.93
CA HIS A 85 -16.01 -3.77 -1.55
C HIS A 85 -17.16 -4.00 -0.55
N TYR A 86 -17.93 -5.08 -0.74
CA TYR A 86 -19.11 -5.38 0.07
C TYR A 86 -18.77 -5.67 1.54
N ASN A 87 -17.62 -6.27 1.81
CA ASN A 87 -17.15 -6.54 3.16
C ASN A 87 -16.52 -5.28 3.77
N ARG A 88 -17.33 -4.53 4.51
CA ARG A 88 -16.91 -3.27 5.12
C ARG A 88 -15.80 -3.43 6.14
N MET A 89 -15.73 -4.56 6.84
CA MET A 89 -14.65 -4.81 7.81
C MET A 89 -13.28 -4.89 7.13
N THR A 90 -13.17 -5.51 5.95
CA THR A 90 -11.90 -5.54 5.22
C THR A 90 -11.51 -4.18 4.66
N VAL A 91 -12.49 -3.35 4.26
CA VAL A 91 -12.25 -1.96 3.85
C VAL A 91 -11.72 -1.13 5.02
N GLU A 92 -12.34 -1.25 6.20
CA GLU A 92 -11.89 -0.57 7.42
C GLU A 92 -10.48 -1.02 7.82
N LEU A 93 -10.18 -2.31 7.72
CA LEU A 93 -8.85 -2.86 8.00
C LEU A 93 -7.80 -2.28 7.04
N TRP A 94 -8.14 -2.16 5.75
CA TRP A 94 -7.29 -1.52 4.77
C TRP A 94 -7.01 -0.06 5.12
N TRP A 95 -8.03 0.71 5.49
CA TRP A 95 -7.89 2.11 5.90
C TRP A 95 -7.00 2.26 7.16
N ARG A 96 -7.21 1.41 8.17
CA ARG A 96 -6.36 1.40 9.38
C ARG A 96 -4.90 1.13 9.04
N LYS A 97 -4.64 0.12 8.21
CA LYS A 97 -3.30 -0.17 7.71
C LYS A 97 -2.73 1.06 6.98
N ARG A 98 -3.49 1.65 6.08
CA ARG A 98 -3.04 2.79 5.27
C ARG A 98 -2.67 3.99 6.14
N THR A 99 -3.47 4.32 7.14
CA THR A 99 -3.18 5.40 8.11
C THR A 99 -1.85 5.18 8.82
N ILE A 100 -1.58 3.95 9.26
CA ILE A 100 -0.31 3.59 9.92
C ILE A 100 0.85 3.75 8.94
N LEU A 101 0.72 3.23 7.72
CA LEU A 101 1.77 3.26 6.72
C LEU A 101 2.07 4.68 6.20
N THR A 102 1.06 5.54 6.08
CA THR A 102 1.27 6.95 5.72
C THR A 102 2.13 7.66 6.77
N GLY A 103 1.95 7.35 8.06
CA GLY A 103 2.81 7.86 9.12
C GLY A 103 4.26 7.39 9.01
N ILE A 104 4.47 6.12 8.62
CA ILE A 104 5.82 5.55 8.44
C ILE A 104 6.51 6.11 7.19
N ASN A 105 5.79 6.22 6.08
CA ASN A 105 6.36 6.61 4.79
C ASN A 105 6.65 8.11 4.68
N ARG A 106 6.17 8.93 5.61
CA ARG A 106 6.30 10.39 5.56
C ARG A 106 7.76 10.84 5.51
N ASP A 107 8.62 10.12 6.22
CA ASP A 107 10.04 10.47 6.41
C ASP A 107 10.99 9.61 5.55
N HIS A 108 10.45 8.67 4.75
CA HIS A 108 11.27 7.70 4.04
C HIS A 108 11.09 7.79 2.52
N MET A 109 12.10 8.31 1.84
CA MET A 109 12.13 8.30 0.36
C MET A 109 12.19 6.87 -0.17
N ILE A 110 11.34 6.59 -1.15
CA ILE A 110 11.37 5.32 -1.87
C ILE A 110 12.63 5.28 -2.76
N SER A 111 13.40 4.19 -2.73
CA SER A 111 14.58 4.05 -3.58
C SER A 111 14.20 4.05 -5.07
N ARG A 112 15.08 4.54 -5.94
CA ARG A 112 14.85 4.57 -7.40
C ARG A 112 14.53 3.19 -7.98
N ARG A 113 15.10 2.14 -7.40
CA ARG A 113 14.77 0.76 -7.79
C ARG A 113 13.31 0.44 -7.46
N ARG A 114 12.89 0.71 -6.20
CA ARG A 114 11.51 0.43 -5.76
C ARG A 114 10.50 1.28 -6.53
N GLN A 115 10.86 2.52 -6.87
CA GLN A 115 10.04 3.38 -7.72
C GLN A 115 9.68 2.70 -9.04
N ARG A 116 10.68 2.19 -9.77
CA ARG A 116 10.44 1.47 -11.03
C ARG A 116 9.57 0.23 -10.84
N GLU A 117 9.87 -0.57 -9.81
CA GLU A 117 9.09 -1.77 -9.47
C GLU A 117 7.61 -1.42 -9.23
N VAL A 118 7.31 -0.35 -8.48
CA VAL A 118 5.93 0.12 -8.21
C VAL A 118 5.22 0.51 -9.52
N LEU A 119 5.88 1.26 -10.39
CA LEU A 119 5.28 1.65 -11.67
C LEU A 119 4.94 0.43 -12.54
N ASP A 120 5.84 -0.53 -12.64
CA ASP A 120 5.62 -1.75 -13.41
C ASP A 120 4.53 -2.64 -12.79
N GLU A 121 4.48 -2.73 -11.46
CA GLU A 121 3.44 -3.45 -10.72
C GLU A 121 2.06 -2.81 -10.95
N HIS A 122 1.93 -1.49 -10.88
CA HIS A 122 0.68 -0.79 -11.14
C HIS A 122 0.21 -0.95 -12.60
N ARG A 123 1.11 -0.81 -13.58
CA ARG A 123 0.79 -1.06 -14.99
C ARG A 123 0.32 -2.50 -15.21
N GLY A 124 0.99 -3.45 -14.56
CA GLY A 124 0.59 -4.87 -14.58
C GLY A 124 -0.79 -5.10 -14.00
N LEU A 125 -1.13 -4.43 -12.87
CA LEU A 125 -2.47 -4.47 -12.26
C LEU A 125 -3.54 -3.92 -13.22
N ILE A 126 -3.33 -2.75 -13.83
CA ILE A 126 -4.25 -2.17 -14.81
C ILE A 126 -4.46 -3.12 -15.99
N ALA A 127 -3.39 -3.76 -16.49
CA ALA A 127 -3.49 -4.72 -17.58
C ALA A 127 -4.28 -5.97 -17.19
N ALA A 128 -4.08 -6.49 -15.96
CA ALA A 128 -4.83 -7.63 -15.45
C ALA A 128 -6.32 -7.30 -15.27
N LEU A 129 -6.64 -6.09 -14.77
CA LEU A 129 -8.02 -5.61 -14.63
C LEU A 129 -8.72 -5.48 -15.98
N ARG A 130 -8.05 -4.93 -17.01
CA ARG A 130 -8.59 -4.87 -18.38
C ARG A 130 -8.86 -6.24 -18.99
N ALA A 131 -8.04 -7.22 -18.65
CA ALA A 131 -8.18 -8.60 -19.11
C ALA A 131 -9.18 -9.41 -18.26
N HIS A 132 -9.75 -8.84 -17.19
CA HIS A 132 -10.52 -9.54 -16.16
C HIS A 132 -9.79 -10.79 -15.62
N ASP A 133 -8.46 -10.72 -15.53
CA ASP A 133 -7.60 -11.80 -15.04
C ASP A 133 -7.45 -11.70 -13.51
N GLU A 134 -8.35 -12.38 -12.83
CA GLU A 134 -8.46 -12.36 -11.37
C GLU A 134 -7.22 -12.91 -10.68
N ASP A 135 -6.67 -14.02 -11.17
CA ASP A 135 -5.52 -14.68 -10.56
C ASP A 135 -4.25 -13.83 -10.73
N ARG A 136 -4.08 -13.26 -11.90
CA ARG A 136 -2.97 -12.35 -12.17
C ARG A 136 -3.07 -11.07 -11.33
N ALA A 137 -4.24 -10.45 -11.24
CA ALA A 137 -4.45 -9.28 -10.40
C ALA A 137 -4.14 -9.57 -8.93
N ALA A 138 -4.63 -10.70 -8.40
CA ALA A 138 -4.36 -11.13 -7.03
C ALA A 138 -2.87 -11.42 -6.77
N ALA A 139 -2.18 -12.05 -7.70
CA ALA A 139 -0.75 -12.32 -7.59
C ALA A 139 0.07 -11.02 -7.60
N LEU A 140 -0.26 -10.09 -8.50
CA LEU A 140 0.43 -8.80 -8.62
C LEU A 140 0.24 -7.92 -7.38
N ILE A 141 -0.98 -7.81 -6.83
CA ILE A 141 -1.19 -7.02 -5.63
C ILE A 141 -0.47 -7.63 -4.41
N ALA A 142 -0.45 -8.97 -4.29
CA ALA A 142 0.30 -9.64 -3.23
C ALA A 142 1.81 -9.39 -3.36
N GLN A 143 2.35 -9.40 -4.58
CA GLN A 143 3.75 -9.05 -4.85
C GLN A 143 4.05 -7.60 -4.49
N HIS A 144 3.21 -6.66 -4.93
CA HIS A 144 3.30 -5.23 -4.64
C HIS A 144 3.37 -4.95 -3.14
N VAL A 145 2.43 -5.49 -2.38
CA VAL A 145 2.35 -5.34 -0.93
C VAL A 145 3.59 -5.91 -0.23
N ARG A 146 4.01 -7.13 -0.60
CA ARG A 146 5.24 -7.74 -0.05
C ARG A 146 6.50 -6.95 -0.42
N GLY A 147 6.56 -6.41 -1.64
CA GLY A 147 7.66 -5.55 -2.09
C GLY A 147 7.78 -4.28 -1.26
N ALA A 148 6.67 -3.61 -0.99
CA ALA A 148 6.61 -2.44 -0.11
C ALA A 148 7.06 -2.78 1.31
N GLY A 149 6.58 -3.88 1.88
CA GLY A 149 6.95 -4.36 3.22
C GLY A 149 8.45 -4.60 3.35
N ARG A 150 9.04 -5.34 2.42
CA ARG A 150 10.50 -5.58 2.40
C ARG A 150 11.28 -4.27 2.34
N HIS A 151 10.89 -3.36 1.45
CA HIS A 151 11.59 -2.09 1.28
C HIS A 151 11.64 -1.27 2.59
N ILE A 152 10.52 -1.16 3.30
CA ILE A 152 10.44 -0.41 4.56
C ILE A 152 11.21 -1.13 5.67
N THR A 153 11.06 -2.44 5.78
CA THR A 153 11.78 -3.26 6.77
C THR A 153 13.30 -3.14 6.63
N ASP A 154 13.81 -3.27 5.39
CA ASP A 154 15.23 -3.15 5.10
C ASP A 154 15.77 -1.75 5.45
N ARG A 155 14.95 -0.74 5.24
CA ARG A 155 15.30 0.63 5.58
C ARG A 155 15.41 0.86 7.08
N ILE A 156 14.40 0.45 7.86
CA ILE A 156 14.43 0.53 9.33
C ILE A 156 15.67 -0.18 9.88
N ARG A 157 16.01 -1.33 9.30
CA ARG A 157 17.21 -2.08 9.68
C ARG A 157 18.50 -1.33 9.36
N SER A 158 18.58 -0.69 8.20
CA SER A 158 19.78 0.07 7.80
C SER A 158 19.98 1.31 8.67
N GLU A 159 18.92 2.04 9.00
CA GLU A 159 18.97 3.21 9.88
C GLU A 159 19.44 2.86 11.30
N ARG A 160 18.97 1.72 11.82
CA ARG A 160 19.40 1.24 13.15
C ARG A 160 20.88 0.84 13.20
N ASN A 161 21.45 0.40 12.07
CA ASN A 161 22.83 -0.07 11.97
C ASN A 161 23.81 1.01 11.50
N SER A 162 23.34 2.23 11.20
CA SER A 162 24.21 3.36 10.86
C SER A 162 24.76 3.96 12.16
N PRO A 163 26.10 3.99 12.37
CA PRO A 163 26.69 4.68 13.51
C PRO A 163 26.44 6.18 13.40
N GLU A 164 26.18 6.84 14.53
CA GLU A 164 26.12 8.31 14.66
C GLU A 164 27.43 8.97 14.26
#